data_f9c9e54f40d8dd7ded7f11f924f7d13e
#
_entry.id   f9c9e54f40d8dd7ded7f11f924f7d13e
#
_cell.length_a   1.000
_cell.length_b   1.000
_cell.length_c   1.000
_cell.angle_alpha   90.00
_cell.angle_beta   90.00
_cell.angle_gamma   90.00
#
_symmetry.space_group_name_H-M   'P 1'
#
loop_
_entity.id
_entity.type
_entity.pdbx_description
1 polymer ?
#
loop_
_entity_poly.entity_id
_entity_poly.type
_entity_poly.pdbx_seq_one_letter_code
_entity_poly.pdbx_strand_id
1 'polypeptide(L)'
;MFKVTIFKGLPFKQECIDPVTGIKYYKIMEYPPSHEDITMVFDIIGQEKFKPQIDLMRTFHDTDKPKYDELKHKLPICLFTGRYSNFSNSGLFESSNLVVIDFDKIPFQDMPTQRDIITKDPYTFAAFVSPSGKGYKVVVKVENNPDNTTHSEYLNALKVYYNSPYWDDNCMGISRACFLSSDPSIYINWDSWIWSKKIPSSLSIVPSPSSVPIRRIYAPTSEYEKLINFLDGGFDKFPMTPGNRHDSSFRRARELAEWGIPRDTAFRYLSQFITPDFREDELSRQVRNAYEWVEKRGTFGSKYRKI
;
A
#
# COMPACT_ATOMS: atom_id res chain seq x y z
N MET A 1 16.36 -6.92 21.09
CA MET A 1 15.94 -7.82 20.01
C MET A 1 14.66 -7.24 19.43
N PHE A 2 14.50 -7.23 18.09
CA PHE A 2 13.37 -6.60 17.44
C PHE A 2 12.11 -7.45 17.63
N LYS A 3 11.05 -6.87 18.18
CA LYS A 3 9.73 -7.50 18.31
C LYS A 3 8.84 -7.10 17.15
N VAL A 4 8.16 -8.08 16.56
CA VAL A 4 7.27 -7.91 15.41
C VAL A 4 5.93 -8.60 15.69
N THR A 5 4.93 -8.35 14.87
CA THR A 5 3.61 -8.98 15.01
C THR A 5 3.30 -9.89 13.83
N ILE A 6 2.90 -11.13 14.12
CA ILE A 6 2.42 -12.09 13.14
C ILE A 6 0.91 -12.27 13.28
N PHE A 7 0.20 -12.24 12.16
CA PHE A 7 -1.18 -12.70 12.05
C PHE A 7 -1.24 -13.93 11.16
N LYS A 8 -2.17 -14.84 11.45
CA LYS A 8 -2.35 -16.07 10.63
C LYS A 8 -2.81 -15.80 9.20
N GLY A 9 -3.22 -14.59 8.88
CA GLY A 9 -3.66 -14.13 7.57
C GLY A 9 -4.19 -12.70 7.65
N LEU A 10 -4.65 -12.17 6.51
CA LEU A 10 -5.31 -10.87 6.45
C LEU A 10 -6.67 -10.89 7.17
N PRO A 11 -7.19 -9.73 7.60
CA PRO A 11 -8.58 -9.60 8.03
C PRO A 11 -9.54 -10.10 6.93
N PHE A 12 -10.59 -10.77 7.34
CA PHE A 12 -11.56 -11.37 6.44
C PHE A 12 -13.01 -11.00 6.79
N LYS A 13 -13.90 -11.08 5.80
CA LYS A 13 -15.34 -10.85 6.01
C LYS A 13 -15.98 -12.15 6.47
N GLN A 14 -16.68 -12.08 7.60
CA GLN A 14 -17.53 -13.16 8.09
C GLN A 14 -18.99 -12.77 7.92
N GLU A 15 -19.77 -13.64 7.26
CA GLU A 15 -21.22 -13.47 7.20
C GLU A 15 -21.81 -13.76 8.58
N CYS A 16 -22.64 -12.85 9.06
CA CYS A 16 -23.38 -12.94 10.31
C CYS A 16 -24.88 -12.75 10.01
N ILE A 17 -25.71 -13.32 10.86
CA ILE A 17 -27.17 -13.14 10.79
C ILE A 17 -27.58 -12.44 12.09
N ASP A 18 -28.27 -11.32 11.98
CA ASP A 18 -28.83 -10.63 13.12
C ASP A 18 -29.91 -11.54 13.78
N PRO A 19 -29.76 -11.89 15.06
CA PRO A 19 -30.66 -12.87 15.71
C PRO A 19 -32.07 -12.34 15.93
N VAL A 20 -32.27 -11.03 15.83
CA VAL A 20 -33.61 -10.42 16.04
C VAL A 20 -34.34 -10.18 14.72
N THR A 21 -33.63 -9.68 13.72
CA THR A 21 -34.21 -9.29 12.44
C THR A 21 -34.04 -10.32 11.33
N GLY A 22 -33.17 -11.33 11.51
CA GLY A 22 -32.82 -12.31 10.48
C GLY A 22 -32.03 -11.75 9.31
N ILE A 23 -31.65 -10.46 9.37
CA ILE A 23 -30.91 -9.79 8.28
C ILE A 23 -29.46 -10.24 8.28
N LYS A 24 -28.97 -10.60 7.10
CA LYS A 24 -27.55 -10.92 6.88
C LYS A 24 -26.73 -9.64 6.86
N TYR A 25 -25.61 -9.65 7.58
CA TYR A 25 -24.60 -8.59 7.54
C TYR A 25 -23.19 -9.18 7.55
N TYR A 26 -22.18 -8.39 7.19
CA TYR A 26 -20.79 -8.83 7.21
C TYR A 26 -20.03 -8.10 8.31
N LYS A 27 -19.29 -8.89 9.11
CA LYS A 27 -18.36 -8.38 10.11
C LYS A 27 -16.93 -8.63 9.63
N ILE A 28 -16.06 -7.63 9.80
CA ILE A 28 -14.63 -7.82 9.61
C ILE A 28 -14.08 -8.52 10.83
N MET A 29 -13.47 -9.66 10.59
CA MET A 29 -12.79 -10.46 11.61
C MET A 29 -11.29 -10.39 11.38
N GLU A 30 -10.54 -10.38 12.48
CA GLU A 30 -9.09 -10.43 12.46
C GLU A 30 -8.61 -11.65 13.23
N TYR A 31 -7.48 -12.21 12.78
CA TYR A 31 -6.78 -13.21 13.59
C TYR A 31 -6.14 -12.52 14.80
N PRO A 32 -6.07 -13.17 15.97
CA PRO A 32 -5.35 -12.62 17.10
C PRO A 32 -3.87 -12.42 16.77
N PRO A 33 -3.26 -11.29 17.19
CA PRO A 33 -1.84 -11.04 17.01
C PRO A 33 -0.98 -11.98 17.85
N SER A 34 0.14 -12.42 17.28
CA SER A 34 1.24 -13.06 18.02
C SER A 34 2.46 -12.14 17.96
N HIS A 35 3.11 -11.91 19.10
CA HIS A 35 4.26 -11.01 19.19
C HIS A 35 5.54 -11.84 19.33
N GLU A 36 6.35 -11.83 18.28
CA GLU A 36 7.50 -12.70 18.14
C GLU A 36 8.81 -11.93 18.04
N ASP A 37 9.92 -12.59 18.32
CA ASP A 37 11.22 -12.10 17.91
C ASP A 37 11.38 -12.21 16.41
N ILE A 38 12.03 -11.22 15.79
CA ILE A 38 12.25 -11.21 14.33
C ILE A 38 13.03 -12.43 13.86
N THR A 39 13.89 -13.01 14.69
CA THR A 39 14.62 -14.25 14.39
C THR A 39 13.69 -15.39 14.06
N MET A 40 12.55 -15.52 14.77
CA MET A 40 11.55 -16.53 14.48
C MET A 40 10.96 -16.35 13.07
N VAL A 41 10.75 -15.10 12.63
CA VAL A 41 10.28 -14.80 11.27
C VAL A 41 11.31 -15.20 10.23
N PHE A 42 12.57 -14.89 10.48
CA PHE A 42 13.67 -15.26 9.58
C PHE A 42 13.86 -16.79 9.50
N ASP A 43 13.73 -17.49 10.64
CA ASP A 43 13.76 -18.95 10.69
C ASP A 43 12.60 -19.57 9.89
N ILE A 44 11.38 -19.05 10.02
CA ILE A 44 10.22 -19.49 9.23
C ILE A 44 10.48 -19.37 7.73
N ILE A 45 11.09 -18.26 7.30
CA ILE A 45 11.39 -17.98 5.89
C ILE A 45 12.53 -18.88 5.39
N GLY A 46 13.64 -18.91 6.14
CA GLY A 46 14.86 -19.66 5.78
C GLY A 46 14.69 -21.18 5.81
N GLN A 47 13.89 -21.69 6.75
CA GLN A 47 13.53 -23.11 6.84
C GLN A 47 12.38 -23.51 5.91
N GLU A 48 11.90 -22.56 5.08
CA GLU A 48 10.87 -22.79 4.07
C GLU A 48 9.57 -23.38 4.64
N LYS A 49 9.13 -22.97 5.84
CA LYS A 49 7.96 -23.52 6.55
C LYS A 49 6.67 -23.51 5.72
N PHE A 50 6.50 -22.54 4.84
CA PHE A 50 5.33 -22.38 3.97
C PHE A 50 5.60 -22.72 2.50
N LYS A 51 6.71 -23.42 2.20
CA LYS A 51 7.09 -23.78 0.83
C LYS A 51 5.97 -24.46 0.03
N PRO A 52 5.29 -25.51 0.55
CA PRO A 52 4.25 -26.16 -0.24
C PRO A 52 3.12 -25.23 -0.66
N GLN A 53 2.67 -24.32 0.23
CA GLN A 53 1.63 -23.35 -0.07
C GLN A 53 2.10 -22.31 -1.09
N ILE A 54 3.35 -21.86 -0.97
CA ILE A 54 3.96 -20.86 -1.84
C ILE A 54 4.21 -21.45 -3.23
N ASP A 55 4.71 -22.66 -3.33
CA ASP A 55 4.94 -23.34 -4.60
C ASP A 55 3.61 -23.56 -5.34
N LEU A 56 2.57 -24.02 -4.62
CA LEU A 56 1.23 -24.15 -5.18
C LEU A 56 0.68 -22.80 -5.66
N MET A 57 0.82 -21.74 -4.85
CA MET A 57 0.38 -20.41 -5.23
C MET A 57 1.07 -19.91 -6.50
N ARG A 58 2.38 -20.12 -6.62
CA ARG A 58 3.19 -19.69 -7.77
C ARG A 58 2.72 -20.33 -9.08
N THR A 59 2.17 -21.55 -9.07
CA THR A 59 1.65 -22.19 -10.28
C THR A 59 0.49 -21.41 -10.93
N PHE A 60 -0.24 -20.60 -10.16
CA PHE A 60 -1.37 -19.82 -10.62
C PHE A 60 -1.03 -18.35 -10.93
N HIS A 61 0.21 -17.91 -10.69
CA HIS A 61 0.58 -16.50 -10.78
C HIS A 61 0.22 -15.86 -12.13
N ASP A 62 0.53 -16.53 -13.22
CA ASP A 62 0.35 -16.02 -14.60
C ASP A 62 -0.86 -16.66 -15.31
N THR A 63 -1.55 -17.62 -14.70
CA THR A 63 -2.62 -18.42 -15.31
C THR A 63 -4.00 -18.16 -14.68
N ASP A 64 -4.07 -17.98 -13.37
CA ASP A 64 -5.32 -17.78 -12.62
C ASP A 64 -5.09 -16.79 -11.47
N LYS A 65 -5.21 -15.49 -11.76
CA LYS A 65 -5.00 -14.44 -10.79
C LYS A 65 -5.94 -14.51 -9.56
N PRO A 66 -7.24 -14.78 -9.69
CA PRO A 66 -8.14 -14.97 -8.55
C PRO A 66 -7.66 -16.11 -7.63
N LYS A 67 -7.26 -17.25 -8.18
CA LYS A 67 -6.77 -18.38 -7.41
C LYS A 67 -5.44 -18.09 -6.73
N TYR A 68 -4.54 -17.40 -7.42
CA TYR A 68 -3.30 -16.91 -6.84
C TYR A 68 -3.55 -16.03 -5.63
N ASP A 69 -4.45 -15.04 -5.75
CA ASP A 69 -4.76 -14.10 -4.67
C ASP A 69 -5.46 -14.81 -3.49
N GLU A 70 -6.36 -15.77 -3.74
CA GLU A 70 -6.97 -16.61 -2.70
C GLU A 70 -5.91 -17.34 -1.88
N LEU A 71 -4.95 -18.00 -2.56
CA LEU A 71 -3.88 -18.76 -1.89
C LEU A 71 -2.91 -17.84 -1.15
N LYS A 72 -2.57 -16.68 -1.74
CA LYS A 72 -1.71 -15.67 -1.11
C LYS A 72 -2.32 -15.14 0.18
N HIS A 73 -3.63 -14.89 0.19
CA HIS A 73 -4.33 -14.37 1.37
C HIS A 73 -4.41 -15.37 2.53
N LYS A 74 -4.14 -16.66 2.28
CA LYS A 74 -4.03 -17.69 3.31
C LYS A 74 -2.64 -17.77 3.96
N LEU A 75 -1.64 -17.09 3.40
CA LEU A 75 -0.32 -17.03 4.01
C LEU A 75 -0.35 -16.16 5.26
N PRO A 76 0.38 -16.53 6.31
CA PRO A 76 0.58 -15.63 7.44
C PRO A 76 1.27 -14.35 7.01
N ILE A 77 1.00 -13.28 7.76
CA ILE A 77 1.58 -11.97 7.53
C ILE A 77 2.37 -11.52 8.75
N CYS A 78 3.45 -10.77 8.51
CA CYS A 78 4.22 -10.11 9.52
C CYS A 78 4.11 -8.59 9.36
N LEU A 79 3.86 -7.88 10.47
CA LEU A 79 4.05 -6.45 10.58
C LEU A 79 5.43 -6.23 11.22
N PHE A 80 6.43 -6.01 10.39
CA PHE A 80 7.82 -5.84 10.81
C PHE A 80 8.06 -4.56 11.63
N THR A 81 7.16 -3.61 11.51
CA THR A 81 7.29 -2.27 12.09
C THR A 81 7.04 -2.22 13.59
N GLY A 82 6.58 -3.30 14.21
CA GLY A 82 6.43 -3.36 15.66
C GLY A 82 5.38 -4.33 16.19
N ARG A 83 4.95 -4.05 17.43
CA ARG A 83 3.89 -4.78 18.12
C ARG A 83 2.56 -4.07 17.97
N TYR A 84 1.55 -4.84 17.55
CA TYR A 84 0.21 -4.35 17.23
C TYR A 84 -0.85 -5.07 18.03
N SER A 85 -1.82 -4.31 18.55
CA SER A 85 -3.01 -4.87 19.20
C SER A 85 -4.07 -5.37 18.20
N ASN A 86 -4.06 -4.82 16.99
CA ASN A 86 -4.96 -5.18 15.88
C ASN A 86 -4.29 -4.81 14.54
N PHE A 87 -4.90 -5.22 13.43
CA PHE A 87 -4.38 -4.95 12.09
C PHE A 87 -4.77 -3.54 11.59
N SER A 88 -4.22 -2.50 12.21
CA SER A 88 -4.42 -1.11 11.80
C SER A 88 -3.22 -0.24 12.18
N ASN A 89 -3.09 0.95 11.56
CA ASN A 89 -2.03 1.90 11.92
C ASN A 89 -2.13 2.33 13.40
N SER A 90 -3.35 2.50 13.92
CA SER A 90 -3.58 2.87 15.32
C SER A 90 -3.36 1.71 16.31
N GLY A 91 -3.22 0.48 15.81
CA GLY A 91 -2.92 -0.69 16.62
C GLY A 91 -1.46 -0.79 17.08
N LEU A 92 -0.56 0.00 16.48
CA LEU A 92 0.85 0.02 16.87
C LEU A 92 0.99 0.58 18.29
N PHE A 93 1.54 -0.21 19.23
CA PHE A 93 1.80 0.24 20.60
C PHE A 93 3.29 0.17 20.98
N GLU A 94 4.13 -0.53 20.21
CA GLU A 94 5.58 -0.56 20.38
C GLU A 94 6.26 -0.71 19.01
N SER A 95 7.04 0.29 18.62
CA SER A 95 7.78 0.27 17.36
C SER A 95 9.01 -0.63 17.45
N SER A 96 9.27 -1.38 16.39
CA SER A 96 10.53 -2.11 16.20
C SER A 96 11.64 -1.25 15.59
N ASN A 97 11.34 -0.04 15.15
CA ASN A 97 12.24 0.81 14.36
C ASN A 97 12.74 0.10 13.07
N LEU A 98 11.87 -0.66 12.45
CA LEU A 98 12.13 -1.28 11.16
C LEU A 98 11.18 -0.72 10.09
N VAL A 99 11.64 -0.70 8.85
CA VAL A 99 10.81 -0.48 7.67
C VAL A 99 11.02 -1.62 6.69
N VAL A 100 9.99 -1.93 5.90
CA VAL A 100 10.07 -2.94 4.84
C VAL A 100 9.86 -2.28 3.50
N ILE A 101 10.79 -2.54 2.58
CA ILE A 101 10.75 -2.10 1.20
C ILE A 101 10.35 -3.29 0.33
N ASP A 102 9.51 -3.03 -0.66
CA ASP A 102 9.13 -4.00 -1.68
C ASP A 102 9.74 -3.60 -3.03
N PHE A 103 10.55 -4.50 -3.60
CA PHE A 103 10.93 -4.48 -5.00
C PHE A 103 10.12 -5.56 -5.71
N ASP A 104 9.26 -5.20 -6.65
CA ASP A 104 8.32 -6.12 -7.30
C ASP A 104 8.47 -6.11 -8.83
N LYS A 105 7.95 -7.18 -9.47
CA LYS A 105 7.98 -7.34 -10.93
C LYS A 105 9.37 -7.29 -11.54
N ILE A 106 10.36 -7.82 -10.83
CA ILE A 106 11.72 -7.94 -11.32
C ILE A 106 11.76 -9.04 -12.38
N PRO A 107 12.25 -8.76 -13.61
CA PRO A 107 12.47 -9.79 -14.61
C PRO A 107 13.42 -10.88 -14.08
N PHE A 108 13.18 -12.12 -14.45
CA PHE A 108 13.95 -13.27 -13.93
C PHE A 108 15.49 -13.10 -14.12
N GLN A 109 15.90 -12.57 -15.28
CA GLN A 109 17.29 -12.29 -15.59
C GLN A 109 17.93 -11.21 -14.71
N ASP A 110 17.12 -10.30 -14.15
CA ASP A 110 17.59 -9.17 -13.33
C ASP A 110 17.60 -9.52 -11.83
N MET A 111 16.94 -10.61 -11.43
CA MET A 111 16.87 -11.03 -10.03
C MET A 111 18.25 -11.19 -9.36
N PRO A 112 19.26 -11.85 -9.98
CA PRO A 112 20.60 -11.96 -9.37
C PRO A 112 21.28 -10.61 -9.17
N THR A 113 21.22 -9.73 -10.18
CA THR A 113 21.80 -8.40 -10.11
C THR A 113 21.15 -7.55 -9.03
N GLN A 114 19.81 -7.60 -8.94
CA GLN A 114 19.07 -6.89 -7.92
C GLN A 114 19.38 -7.42 -6.52
N ARG A 115 19.54 -8.74 -6.36
CA ARG A 115 20.00 -9.35 -5.12
C ARG A 115 21.36 -8.80 -4.68
N ASP A 116 22.30 -8.75 -5.60
CA ASP A 116 23.65 -8.25 -5.35
C ASP A 116 23.64 -6.78 -4.87
N ILE A 117 22.84 -5.93 -5.51
CA ILE A 117 22.66 -4.54 -5.11
C ILE A 117 22.12 -4.46 -3.68
N ILE A 118 21.06 -5.22 -3.37
CA ILE A 118 20.41 -5.23 -2.07
C ILE A 118 21.34 -5.74 -0.97
N THR A 119 22.02 -6.87 -1.21
CA THR A 119 22.84 -7.51 -0.16
C THR A 119 24.18 -6.84 0.09
N LYS A 120 24.67 -6.03 -0.88
CA LYS A 120 25.88 -5.19 -0.71
C LYS A 120 25.58 -3.82 -0.09
N ASP A 121 24.31 -3.45 0.01
CA ASP A 121 23.90 -2.19 0.62
C ASP A 121 24.09 -2.24 2.15
N PRO A 122 24.83 -1.26 2.74
CA PRO A 122 25.13 -1.29 4.17
C PRO A 122 23.90 -1.11 5.07
N TYR A 123 22.79 -0.58 4.56
CA TYR A 123 21.57 -0.39 5.31
C TYR A 123 20.63 -1.63 5.28
N THR A 124 20.90 -2.59 4.41
CA THR A 124 20.09 -3.81 4.35
C THR A 124 20.31 -4.66 5.59
N PHE A 125 19.28 -4.71 6.46
CA PHE A 125 19.27 -5.59 7.63
C PHE A 125 18.92 -7.03 7.26
N ALA A 126 17.86 -7.21 6.47
CA ALA A 126 17.51 -8.51 5.92
C ALA A 126 16.90 -8.35 4.53
N ALA A 127 17.07 -9.39 3.69
CA ALA A 127 16.44 -9.44 2.38
C ALA A 127 16.06 -10.88 2.03
N PHE A 128 14.88 -11.05 1.44
CA PHE A 128 14.36 -12.35 1.02
C PHE A 128 13.44 -12.22 -0.19
N VAL A 129 13.35 -13.30 -0.94
CA VAL A 129 12.47 -13.38 -2.12
C VAL A 129 11.02 -13.26 -1.69
N SER A 130 10.23 -12.45 -2.40
CA SER A 130 8.80 -12.30 -2.16
C SER A 130 8.02 -13.60 -2.41
N PRO A 131 6.83 -13.80 -1.84
CA PRO A 131 6.03 -15.00 -2.08
C PRO A 131 5.77 -15.29 -3.55
N SER A 132 5.66 -14.25 -4.41
CA SER A 132 5.49 -14.43 -5.86
C SER A 132 6.71 -15.02 -6.57
N GLY A 133 7.90 -14.94 -5.96
CA GLY A 133 9.16 -15.28 -6.61
C GLY A 133 9.68 -14.23 -7.60
N LYS A 134 8.97 -13.13 -7.78
CA LYS A 134 9.28 -12.08 -8.78
C LYS A 134 9.72 -10.75 -8.14
N GLY A 135 10.28 -10.79 -6.94
CA GLY A 135 10.71 -9.60 -6.24
C GLY A 135 11.42 -9.89 -4.93
N TYR A 136 11.89 -8.86 -4.28
CA TYR A 136 12.54 -8.92 -2.98
C TYR A 136 11.84 -8.04 -1.96
N LYS A 137 11.79 -8.52 -0.72
CA LYS A 137 11.46 -7.72 0.45
C LYS A 137 12.74 -7.42 1.22
N VAL A 138 12.93 -6.15 1.52
CA VAL A 138 14.14 -5.66 2.19
C VAL A 138 13.74 -4.98 3.49
N VAL A 139 14.32 -5.43 4.58
CA VAL A 139 14.13 -4.85 5.91
C VAL A 139 15.29 -3.93 6.20
N VAL A 140 15.00 -2.70 6.63
CA VAL A 140 15.98 -1.67 6.97
C VAL A 140 15.74 -1.20 8.40
N LYS A 141 16.82 -1.07 9.20
CA LYS A 141 16.77 -0.43 10.51
C LYS A 141 16.70 1.08 10.36
N VAL A 142 15.79 1.72 11.10
CA VAL A 142 15.67 3.18 11.13
C VAL A 142 15.83 3.70 12.56
N GLU A 143 16.18 4.99 12.70
CA GLU A 143 16.51 5.56 13.99
C GLU A 143 15.31 5.60 14.96
N ASN A 144 14.15 6.05 14.49
CA ASN A 144 12.92 6.10 15.28
C ASN A 144 11.70 6.10 14.36
N ASN A 145 10.79 5.13 14.52
CA ASN A 145 9.62 4.93 13.65
C ASN A 145 8.32 4.81 14.46
N PRO A 146 7.89 5.89 15.15
CA PRO A 146 6.80 5.81 16.13
C PRO A 146 5.41 5.78 15.49
N ASP A 147 5.24 6.25 14.25
CA ASP A 147 3.94 6.49 13.63
C ASP A 147 3.98 6.41 12.10
N ASN A 148 2.79 6.42 11.50
CA ASN A 148 2.63 6.30 10.04
C ASN A 148 3.23 7.48 9.25
N THR A 149 3.28 8.68 9.82
CA THR A 149 3.86 9.86 9.15
C THR A 149 5.36 9.69 9.03
N THR A 150 6.03 9.42 10.15
CA THR A 150 7.47 9.16 10.21
C THR A 150 7.86 7.97 9.33
N HIS A 151 7.05 6.90 9.35
CA HIS A 151 7.24 5.73 8.49
C HIS A 151 7.25 6.10 7.00
N SER A 152 6.28 6.88 6.56
CA SER A 152 6.18 7.35 5.18
C SER A 152 7.36 8.25 4.79
N GLU A 153 7.86 9.09 5.70
CA GLU A 153 9.03 9.94 5.47
C GLU A 153 10.31 9.13 5.27
N TYR A 154 10.49 8.04 6.02
CA TYR A 154 11.61 7.11 5.79
C TYR A 154 11.49 6.42 4.44
N LEU A 155 10.31 5.91 4.08
CA LEU A 155 10.09 5.26 2.79
C LEU A 155 10.32 6.21 1.61
N ASN A 156 9.90 7.48 1.73
CA ASN A 156 10.19 8.50 0.72
C ASN A 156 11.70 8.70 0.52
N ALA A 157 12.46 8.78 1.62
CA ALA A 157 13.91 8.94 1.55
C ALA A 157 14.61 7.70 0.98
N LEU A 158 14.17 6.50 1.37
CA LEU A 158 14.70 5.23 0.87
C LEU A 158 14.36 5.04 -0.61
N LYS A 159 13.18 5.46 -1.07
CA LYS A 159 12.80 5.46 -2.48
C LYS A 159 13.77 6.28 -3.33
N VAL A 160 14.11 7.48 -2.87
CA VAL A 160 15.09 8.34 -3.55
C VAL A 160 16.50 7.71 -3.52
N TYR A 161 16.87 7.10 -2.41
CA TYR A 161 18.16 6.46 -2.23
C TYR A 161 18.36 5.26 -3.17
N TYR A 162 17.43 4.32 -3.15
CA TYR A 162 17.51 3.13 -4.01
C TYR A 162 17.29 3.45 -5.49
N ASN A 163 16.48 4.45 -5.80
CA ASN A 163 16.16 4.89 -7.17
C ASN A 163 15.92 3.71 -8.14
N SER A 164 15.22 2.67 -7.65
CA SER A 164 15.00 1.43 -8.38
C SER A 164 13.74 1.47 -9.23
N PRO A 165 13.77 1.01 -10.48
CA PRO A 165 12.57 0.89 -11.32
C PRO A 165 11.60 -0.18 -10.78
N TYR A 166 12.03 -1.02 -9.86
CA TYR A 166 11.26 -2.11 -9.27
C TYR A 166 10.60 -1.73 -7.93
N TRP A 167 10.75 -0.47 -7.48
CA TRP A 167 10.15 0.00 -6.24
C TRP A 167 8.62 -0.07 -6.31
N ASP A 168 7.98 -0.73 -5.31
CA ASP A 168 6.52 -0.75 -5.19
C ASP A 168 6.00 0.42 -4.34
N ASP A 169 5.34 1.38 -4.98
CA ASP A 169 4.75 2.55 -4.30
C ASP A 169 3.56 2.22 -3.38
N ASN A 170 3.04 0.99 -3.44
CA ASN A 170 1.92 0.61 -2.58
C ASN A 170 2.33 0.24 -1.15
N CYS A 171 3.61 0.34 -0.80
CA CYS A 171 4.17 -0.13 0.49
C CYS A 171 4.21 0.93 1.61
N MET A 172 3.47 2.04 1.51
CA MET A 172 3.69 3.24 2.32
C MET A 172 3.08 3.21 3.74
N GLY A 173 2.25 2.24 4.08
CA GLY A 173 1.57 2.21 5.39
C GLY A 173 2.39 1.50 6.47
N ILE A 174 2.43 2.05 7.71
CA ILE A 174 3.15 1.44 8.83
C ILE A 174 2.61 0.06 9.22
N SER A 175 1.31 -0.19 9.06
CA SER A 175 0.69 -1.52 9.27
C SER A 175 0.65 -2.36 7.99
N ARG A 176 1.54 -2.10 7.03
CA ARG A 176 1.57 -2.86 5.78
C ARG A 176 1.87 -4.33 6.02
N ALA A 177 0.98 -5.19 5.51
CA ALA A 177 1.15 -6.64 5.57
C ALA A 177 2.36 -7.08 4.74
N CYS A 178 3.30 -7.75 5.36
CA CYS A 178 4.34 -8.51 4.68
C CYS A 178 3.99 -9.99 4.76
N PHE A 179 3.51 -10.58 3.66
CA PHE A 179 3.27 -12.02 3.61
C PHE A 179 4.56 -12.79 3.83
N LEU A 180 4.52 -13.81 4.70
CA LEU A 180 5.67 -14.69 4.93
C LEU A 180 6.00 -15.47 3.66
N SER A 181 7.29 -15.59 3.40
CA SER A 181 7.83 -16.19 2.18
C SER A 181 8.55 -17.51 2.47
N SER A 182 9.18 -18.06 1.43
CA SER A 182 10.05 -19.23 1.48
C SER A 182 11.31 -18.85 0.69
N ASP A 183 12.42 -18.70 1.40
CA ASP A 183 13.73 -18.36 0.81
C ASP A 183 14.85 -18.93 1.69
N PRO A 184 15.43 -20.11 1.33
CA PRO A 184 16.51 -20.72 2.10
C PRO A 184 17.82 -19.91 2.02
N SER A 185 17.86 -18.92 1.11
CA SER A 185 18.99 -18.00 0.94
C SER A 185 18.72 -16.62 1.54
N ILE A 186 17.78 -16.51 2.49
CA ILE A 186 17.54 -15.23 3.19
C ILE A 186 18.85 -14.60 3.63
N TYR A 187 19.03 -13.31 3.29
CA TYR A 187 20.18 -12.53 3.74
C TYR A 187 19.85 -11.84 5.06
N ILE A 188 20.77 -11.88 6.02
CA ILE A 188 20.63 -11.22 7.32
C ILE A 188 21.99 -10.60 7.69
N ASN A 189 21.98 -9.31 7.98
CA ASN A 189 23.15 -8.55 8.45
C ASN A 189 22.82 -7.82 9.75
N TRP A 190 23.18 -8.42 10.88
CA TRP A 190 22.96 -7.83 12.21
C TRP A 190 23.74 -6.54 12.41
N ASP A 191 24.84 -6.33 11.69
CA ASP A 191 25.70 -5.15 11.76
C ASP A 191 25.31 -4.07 10.75
N SER A 192 24.16 -4.22 10.06
CA SER A 192 23.68 -3.21 9.12
C SER A 192 23.54 -1.85 9.77
N TRP A 193 23.80 -0.82 9.00
CA TRP A 193 23.70 0.56 9.47
C TRP A 193 22.24 0.96 9.71
N ILE A 194 22.07 1.96 10.59
CA ILE A 194 20.74 2.54 10.87
C ILE A 194 20.52 3.70 9.91
N TRP A 195 19.40 3.69 9.22
CA TRP A 195 18.99 4.76 8.33
C TRP A 195 18.31 5.88 9.13
N SER A 196 18.78 7.13 8.98
CA SER A 196 18.26 8.30 9.70
C SER A 196 17.58 9.35 8.81
N LYS A 197 17.83 9.30 7.47
CA LYS A 197 17.31 10.32 6.55
C LYS A 197 15.79 10.18 6.37
N LYS A 198 15.10 11.33 6.36
CA LYS A 198 13.65 11.45 6.17
C LYS A 198 13.35 12.48 5.09
N ILE A 199 12.32 12.23 4.29
CA ILE A 199 11.77 13.22 3.36
C ILE A 199 10.31 13.38 3.69
N PRO A 200 9.88 14.57 4.21
CA PRO A 200 8.50 14.86 4.51
C PRO A 200 7.59 14.63 3.30
N SER A 201 6.42 14.06 3.53
CA SER A 201 5.45 13.80 2.46
C SER A 201 5.01 15.07 1.73
N SER A 202 5.09 16.23 2.40
CA SER A 202 4.88 17.55 1.81
C SER A 202 5.98 17.99 0.83
N LEU A 203 7.19 17.39 0.92
CA LEU A 203 8.35 17.67 0.06
C LEU A 203 8.58 16.61 -1.02
N SER A 204 7.83 15.53 -1.04
CA SER A 204 7.93 14.48 -2.05
C SER A 204 7.40 14.89 -3.44
N ILE A 205 7.36 16.19 -3.73
CA ILE A 205 7.25 16.73 -5.07
C ILE A 205 8.68 16.95 -5.59
N VAL A 206 9.46 15.87 -5.77
CA VAL A 206 10.61 15.92 -6.66
C VAL A 206 10.11 15.49 -8.03
N PRO A 207 10.11 16.37 -9.03
CA PRO A 207 9.73 15.95 -10.38
C PRO A 207 10.76 14.96 -10.87
N SER A 208 10.30 13.80 -11.34
CA SER A 208 11.12 12.88 -12.12
C SER A 208 11.73 13.65 -13.30
N PRO A 209 13.05 13.55 -13.58
CA PRO A 209 13.68 14.30 -14.67
C PRO A 209 13.37 13.62 -16.00
N SER A 210 12.18 13.76 -16.49
CA SER A 210 11.76 13.64 -17.90
C SER A 210 10.25 13.75 -18.02
N SER A 211 9.71 14.92 -17.72
CA SER A 211 8.40 15.27 -18.25
C SER A 211 8.49 16.71 -18.76
N VAL A 212 8.30 16.85 -20.05
CA VAL A 212 7.82 18.08 -20.65
C VAL A 212 6.74 18.63 -19.72
N PRO A 213 6.75 19.91 -19.32
CA PRO A 213 5.75 20.45 -18.41
C PRO A 213 4.36 20.22 -18.98
N ILE A 214 3.65 19.24 -18.43
CA ILE A 214 2.25 19.00 -18.77
C ILE A 214 1.51 20.23 -18.27
N ARG A 215 1.02 21.03 -19.20
CA ARG A 215 0.25 22.23 -18.90
C ARG A 215 -1.05 21.79 -18.23
N ARG A 216 -1.09 21.90 -16.88
CA ARG A 216 -2.32 21.63 -16.11
C ARG A 216 -3.33 22.71 -16.43
N ILE A 217 -4.48 22.30 -16.94
CA ILE A 217 -5.59 23.21 -17.20
C ILE A 217 -6.53 23.09 -16.01
N TYR A 218 -6.55 24.13 -15.16
CA TYR A 218 -7.51 24.26 -14.06
C TYR A 218 -8.76 24.96 -14.57
N ALA A 219 -9.91 24.48 -14.16
CA ALA A 219 -11.14 25.25 -14.29
C ALA A 219 -11.06 26.50 -13.41
N PRO A 220 -11.65 27.65 -13.80
CA PRO A 220 -11.74 28.81 -12.95
C PRO A 220 -12.49 28.51 -11.65
N THR A 221 -12.00 29.06 -10.52
CA THR A 221 -12.61 28.83 -9.19
C THR A 221 -14.10 29.22 -9.16
N SER A 222 -14.49 30.24 -9.91
CA SER A 222 -15.87 30.71 -10.02
C SER A 222 -16.81 29.70 -10.69
N GLU A 223 -16.27 28.67 -11.36
CA GLU A 223 -17.03 27.65 -12.06
C GLU A 223 -17.09 26.31 -11.35
N TYR A 224 -16.36 26.13 -10.22
CA TYR A 224 -16.28 24.84 -9.52
C TYR A 224 -17.66 24.30 -9.12
N GLU A 225 -18.52 25.12 -8.55
CA GLU A 225 -19.85 24.70 -8.13
C GLU A 225 -20.71 24.27 -9.33
N LYS A 226 -20.65 25.02 -10.42
CA LYS A 226 -21.40 24.71 -11.64
C LYS A 226 -20.94 23.37 -12.25
N LEU A 227 -19.62 23.17 -12.31
CA LEU A 227 -19.02 21.95 -12.83
C LEU A 227 -19.34 20.74 -11.92
N ILE A 228 -19.25 20.91 -10.61
CA ILE A 228 -19.57 19.85 -9.67
C ILE A 228 -21.05 19.47 -9.79
N ASN A 229 -21.97 20.42 -9.83
CA ASN A 229 -23.40 20.17 -9.99
C ASN A 229 -23.72 19.48 -11.33
N PHE A 230 -23.03 19.87 -12.41
CA PHE A 230 -23.16 19.23 -13.72
C PHE A 230 -22.69 17.76 -13.67
N LEU A 231 -21.55 17.52 -13.03
CA LEU A 231 -20.97 16.18 -12.91
C LEU A 231 -21.76 15.29 -11.95
N ASP A 232 -22.35 15.87 -10.90
CA ASP A 232 -23.15 15.14 -9.92
C ASP A 232 -24.36 14.44 -10.57
N GLY A 233 -25.05 15.10 -11.48
CA GLY A 233 -26.11 14.49 -12.29
C GLY A 233 -25.66 13.32 -13.17
N GLY A 234 -24.36 13.22 -13.46
CA GLY A 234 -23.76 12.10 -14.18
C GLY A 234 -23.17 11.00 -13.31
N PHE A 235 -23.13 11.20 -11.98
CA PHE A 235 -22.52 10.27 -11.02
C PHE A 235 -23.43 9.12 -10.58
N ASP A 236 -24.68 9.08 -11.01
CA ASP A 236 -25.60 7.93 -10.78
C ASP A 236 -25.02 6.61 -11.30
N LYS A 237 -24.20 6.65 -12.33
CA LYS A 237 -23.43 5.50 -12.86
C LYS A 237 -22.33 5.00 -11.91
N PHE A 238 -21.97 5.77 -10.88
CA PHE A 238 -21.00 5.43 -9.85
C PHE A 238 -21.60 5.61 -8.46
N PRO A 239 -22.56 4.75 -8.06
CA PRO A 239 -23.30 4.92 -6.81
C PRO A 239 -22.38 4.71 -5.60
N MET A 240 -22.49 5.61 -4.61
CA MET A 240 -21.73 5.56 -3.35
C MET A 240 -22.42 4.62 -2.33
N THR A 241 -22.77 3.41 -2.76
CA THR A 241 -23.43 2.38 -1.94
C THR A 241 -22.42 1.49 -1.20
N PRO A 242 -22.79 0.85 -0.08
CA PRO A 242 -21.95 -0.12 0.60
C PRO A 242 -21.40 -1.18 -0.38
N GLY A 243 -20.12 -1.45 -0.30
CA GLY A 243 -19.40 -2.37 -1.21
C GLY A 243 -18.84 -1.73 -2.48
N ASN A 244 -19.39 -0.61 -2.96
CA ASN A 244 -18.93 0.06 -4.18
C ASN A 244 -18.17 1.38 -3.91
N ARG A 245 -18.17 1.88 -2.66
CA ARG A 245 -17.66 3.22 -2.33
C ARG A 245 -16.21 3.47 -2.74
N HIS A 246 -15.34 2.46 -2.64
CA HIS A 246 -13.94 2.57 -3.07
C HIS A 246 -13.81 2.85 -4.57
N ASP A 247 -14.44 2.03 -5.41
CA ASP A 247 -14.38 2.18 -6.87
C ASP A 247 -15.12 3.45 -7.30
N SER A 248 -16.30 3.71 -6.72
CA SER A 248 -17.12 4.88 -7.04
C SER A 248 -16.43 6.19 -6.67
N SER A 249 -15.80 6.29 -5.50
CA SER A 249 -15.06 7.48 -5.09
C SER A 249 -13.84 7.74 -5.97
N PHE A 250 -13.10 6.69 -6.36
CA PHE A 250 -12.01 6.81 -7.31
C PHE A 250 -12.50 7.32 -8.67
N ARG A 251 -13.59 6.76 -9.21
CA ARG A 251 -14.13 7.16 -10.51
C ARG A 251 -14.67 8.59 -10.50
N ARG A 252 -15.39 8.98 -9.44
CA ARG A 252 -15.87 10.36 -9.28
C ARG A 252 -14.70 11.35 -9.16
N ALA A 253 -13.69 11.04 -8.34
CA ALA A 253 -12.50 11.87 -8.20
C ALA A 253 -11.71 12.01 -9.51
N ARG A 254 -11.62 10.92 -10.30
CA ARG A 254 -11.01 10.95 -11.64
C ARG A 254 -11.76 11.89 -12.57
N GLU A 255 -13.09 11.80 -12.64
CA GLU A 255 -13.89 12.71 -13.45
C GLU A 255 -13.67 14.16 -13.05
N LEU A 256 -13.70 14.48 -11.75
CA LEU A 256 -13.43 15.83 -11.25
C LEU A 256 -12.04 16.34 -11.68
N ALA A 257 -11.01 15.49 -11.62
CA ALA A 257 -9.67 15.84 -12.06
C ALA A 257 -9.58 16.07 -13.57
N GLU A 258 -10.24 15.24 -14.37
CA GLU A 258 -10.28 15.40 -15.84
C GLU A 258 -11.03 16.68 -16.27
N TRP A 259 -11.91 17.19 -15.42
CA TRP A 259 -12.56 18.50 -15.59
C TRP A 259 -11.81 19.68 -14.98
N GLY A 260 -10.60 19.44 -14.44
CA GLY A 260 -9.72 20.48 -13.93
C GLY A 260 -10.09 21.02 -12.53
N ILE A 261 -10.90 20.28 -11.78
CA ILE A 261 -11.20 20.60 -10.37
C ILE A 261 -9.98 20.24 -9.52
N PRO A 262 -9.49 21.14 -8.63
CA PRO A 262 -8.39 20.85 -7.71
C PRO A 262 -8.72 19.71 -6.75
N ARG A 263 -7.69 18.95 -6.36
CA ARG A 263 -7.84 17.79 -5.48
C ARG A 263 -8.56 18.10 -4.17
N ASP A 264 -8.22 19.21 -3.52
CA ASP A 264 -8.81 19.59 -2.23
C ASP A 264 -10.30 19.95 -2.36
N THR A 265 -10.68 20.54 -3.49
CA THR A 265 -12.09 20.84 -3.80
C THR A 265 -12.87 19.55 -4.06
N ALA A 266 -12.28 18.62 -4.81
CA ALA A 266 -12.88 17.31 -5.05
C ALA A 266 -13.02 16.49 -3.77
N PHE A 267 -12.01 16.50 -2.91
CA PHE A 267 -12.06 15.85 -1.61
C PHE A 267 -13.17 16.41 -0.73
N ARG A 268 -13.26 17.74 -0.63
CA ARG A 268 -14.33 18.42 0.12
C ARG A 268 -15.72 18.06 -0.39
N TYR A 269 -15.93 18.02 -1.70
CA TYR A 269 -17.19 17.60 -2.29
C TYR A 269 -17.52 16.13 -1.96
N LEU A 270 -16.55 15.23 -2.09
CA LEU A 270 -16.75 13.80 -1.84
C LEU A 270 -16.87 13.45 -0.34
N SER A 271 -16.44 14.33 0.56
CA SER A 271 -16.53 14.11 2.01
C SER A 271 -17.95 13.94 2.55
N GLN A 272 -18.98 14.42 1.81
CA GLN A 272 -20.37 14.17 2.14
C GLN A 272 -20.78 12.68 2.16
N PHE A 273 -19.97 11.81 1.51
CA PHE A 273 -20.22 10.37 1.44
C PHE A 273 -19.46 9.57 2.50
N ILE A 274 -18.74 10.24 3.42
CA ILE A 274 -18.08 9.60 4.55
C ILE A 274 -19.14 9.02 5.50
N THR A 275 -18.90 7.80 5.94
CA THR A 275 -19.78 7.05 6.84
C THR A 275 -18.92 6.20 7.78
N PRO A 276 -19.46 5.64 8.87
CA PRO A 276 -18.70 4.79 9.78
C PRO A 276 -17.99 3.60 9.10
N ASP A 277 -18.53 3.10 7.99
CA ASP A 277 -18.01 1.99 7.20
C ASP A 277 -17.23 2.43 5.93
N PHE A 278 -17.06 3.75 5.72
CA PHE A 278 -16.21 4.35 4.69
C PHE A 278 -15.60 5.64 5.21
N ARG A 279 -14.42 5.52 5.80
CA ARG A 279 -13.79 6.58 6.57
C ARG A 279 -13.06 7.63 5.71
N GLU A 280 -12.75 8.75 6.33
CA GLU A 280 -12.05 9.87 5.70
C GLU A 280 -10.69 9.47 5.12
N ASP A 281 -9.93 8.63 5.81
CA ASP A 281 -8.63 8.14 5.33
C ASP A 281 -8.75 7.27 4.08
N GLU A 282 -9.82 6.50 3.96
CA GLU A 282 -10.14 5.72 2.77
C GLU A 282 -10.51 6.62 1.59
N LEU A 283 -11.40 7.59 1.80
CA LEU A 283 -11.74 8.57 0.79
C LEU A 283 -10.50 9.35 0.32
N SER A 284 -9.69 9.84 1.25
CA SER A 284 -8.45 10.59 0.94
C SER A 284 -7.52 9.78 0.04
N ARG A 285 -7.37 8.49 0.31
CA ARG A 285 -6.57 7.58 -0.50
C ARG A 285 -7.14 7.43 -1.91
N GLN A 286 -8.46 7.23 -2.06
CA GLN A 286 -9.09 7.10 -3.36
C GLN A 286 -8.98 8.37 -4.20
N VAL A 287 -9.19 9.53 -3.60
CA VAL A 287 -9.03 10.82 -4.27
C VAL A 287 -7.58 11.01 -4.72
N ARG A 288 -6.60 10.79 -3.86
CA ARG A 288 -5.18 10.87 -4.21
C ARG A 288 -4.84 9.95 -5.37
N ASN A 289 -5.21 8.68 -5.31
CA ASN A 289 -4.94 7.70 -6.35
C ASN A 289 -5.55 8.09 -7.70
N ALA A 290 -6.75 8.65 -7.70
CA ALA A 290 -7.43 9.12 -8.89
C ALA A 290 -6.69 10.30 -9.54
N TYR A 291 -6.24 11.28 -8.76
CA TYR A 291 -5.48 12.43 -9.25
C TYR A 291 -4.12 12.03 -9.79
N GLU A 292 -3.38 11.16 -9.09
CA GLU A 292 -2.12 10.60 -9.57
C GLU A 292 -2.29 9.83 -10.89
N TRP A 293 -3.39 9.06 -11.00
CA TRP A 293 -3.71 8.34 -12.24
C TRP A 293 -3.94 9.29 -13.43
N VAL A 294 -4.69 10.36 -13.20
CA VAL A 294 -4.98 11.39 -14.21
C VAL A 294 -3.71 12.14 -14.60
N GLU A 295 -2.86 12.49 -13.62
CA GLU A 295 -1.59 13.18 -13.84
C GLU A 295 -0.61 12.32 -14.65
N LYS A 296 -0.45 11.04 -14.30
CA LYS A 296 0.41 10.10 -15.04
C LYS A 296 0.00 9.95 -16.52
N ARG A 297 -1.27 10.18 -16.83
CA ARG A 297 -1.79 10.15 -18.21
C ARG A 297 -1.84 11.50 -18.91
N GLY A 298 -1.52 12.58 -18.22
CA GLY A 298 -1.57 13.93 -18.77
C GLY A 298 -2.99 14.39 -19.11
N THR A 299 -4.02 13.81 -18.46
CA THR A 299 -5.43 14.10 -18.75
C THR A 299 -6.08 15.07 -17.77
N PHE A 300 -5.32 15.68 -16.83
CA PHE A 300 -5.85 16.68 -15.91
C PHE A 300 -6.41 17.89 -16.68
N GLY A 301 -7.67 18.22 -16.44
CA GLY A 301 -8.38 19.31 -17.12
C GLY A 301 -8.66 19.07 -18.60
N SER A 302 -8.41 17.86 -19.13
CA SER A 302 -8.56 17.58 -20.55
C SER A 302 -10.00 17.68 -21.07
N LYS A 303 -10.98 17.51 -20.18
CA LYS A 303 -12.41 17.64 -20.48
C LYS A 303 -12.92 19.06 -20.32
N TYR A 304 -12.19 19.93 -19.62
CA TYR A 304 -12.56 21.32 -19.46
C TYR A 304 -12.36 22.05 -20.79
N ARG A 305 -13.47 22.37 -21.45
CA ARG A 305 -13.52 23.29 -22.58
C ARG A 305 -14.27 24.51 -22.11
N LYS A 306 -13.72 25.73 -22.33
CA LYS A 306 -14.50 26.96 -22.11
C LYS A 306 -15.84 26.79 -22.83
N ILE A 307 -16.89 26.74 -22.03
CA ILE A 307 -18.28 26.77 -22.52
C ILE A 307 -18.57 28.15 -23.02
#